data_082ab1a148bc3af6c8a1bd88d39b2646
#
_entry.id   082ab1a148bc3af6c8a1bd88d39b2646
#
_cell.length_a   1.000
_cell.length_b   1.000
_cell.length_c   1.000
_cell.angle_alpha   90.00
_cell.angle_beta   90.00
_cell.angle_gamma   90.00
#
_symmetry.space_group_name_H-M   'P 1'
#
loop_
_entity.id
_entity.type
_entity.pdbx_description
1 polymer ?
#
loop_
_entity_poly.entity_id
_entity_poly.type
_entity_poly.pdbx_seq_one_letter_code
_entity_poly.pdbx_strand_id
1 'polypeptide(L)'
;MSTTVERPSSGLAPSRIRWIRVVVAGILLEFALVSVLVPVGAIFGAPPGLGSNQTGSYAVFLTAVPVGCLVLGYLAGWMVVRRVSAHFVAHGLLVGVVATAFYLVMTSLVAEGGLPTAIAAYGTVHFWATQVLRIAGCTLGGGLHREREVERRSARVG
;
A
#
# COMPACT_ATOMS: atom_id res chain seq x y z
N MET A 1 -6.65 49.67 33.78
CA MET A 1 -7.62 48.63 33.32
C MET A 1 -7.01 47.96 32.13
N SER A 2 -6.36 46.78 32.34
CA SER A 2 -5.74 45.98 31.28
C SER A 2 -6.74 44.94 30.81
N THR A 3 -7.31 45.10 29.64
CA THR A 3 -8.17 44.12 29.03
C THR A 3 -7.30 43.01 28.42
N THR A 4 -7.22 41.89 29.12
CA THR A 4 -6.60 40.66 28.61
C THR A 4 -7.50 40.13 27.51
N VAL A 5 -7.09 40.28 26.25
CA VAL A 5 -7.76 39.67 25.11
C VAL A 5 -7.42 38.17 25.14
N GLU A 6 -8.33 37.37 25.67
CA GLU A 6 -8.27 35.90 25.52
C GLU A 6 -8.35 35.58 24.05
N ARG A 7 -7.21 35.11 23.48
CA ARG A 7 -7.22 34.47 22.15
C ARG A 7 -8.06 33.20 22.24
N PRO A 8 -9.10 33.05 21.41
CA PRO A 8 -9.83 31.81 21.35
C PRO A 8 -8.83 30.70 20.96
N SER A 9 -8.68 29.73 21.85
CA SER A 9 -7.96 28.48 21.56
C SER A 9 -8.62 27.87 20.33
N SER A 10 -7.95 28.00 19.16
CA SER A 10 -8.36 27.31 17.95
C SER A 10 -8.26 25.82 18.24
N GLY A 11 -9.34 25.23 18.73
CA GLY A 11 -9.49 23.82 18.95
C GLY A 11 -9.22 23.12 17.62
N LEU A 12 -8.00 22.61 17.47
CA LEU A 12 -7.63 21.75 16.36
C LEU A 12 -8.60 20.56 16.36
N ALA A 13 -9.61 20.64 15.50
CA ALA A 13 -10.52 19.52 15.31
C ALA A 13 -9.68 18.26 15.06
N PRO A 14 -9.95 17.16 15.79
CA PRO A 14 -9.16 15.95 15.67
C PRO A 14 -9.14 15.54 14.19
N SER A 15 -7.95 15.49 13.61
CA SER A 15 -7.76 15.15 12.19
C SER A 15 -8.18 13.68 12.00
N ARG A 16 -9.38 13.49 11.45
CA ARG A 16 -9.95 12.18 11.24
C ARG A 16 -9.26 11.47 10.07
N ILE A 17 -9.07 10.15 10.22
CA ILE A 17 -8.61 9.29 9.13
C ILE A 17 -9.63 9.38 7.98
N ARG A 18 -9.15 9.63 6.78
CA ARG A 18 -10.00 9.73 5.58
C ARG A 18 -10.19 8.35 4.96
N TRP A 19 -11.08 7.54 5.54
CA TRP A 19 -11.31 6.15 5.18
C TRP A 19 -11.58 5.92 3.69
N ILE A 20 -12.40 6.76 3.06
CA ILE A 20 -12.71 6.62 1.63
C ILE A 20 -11.43 6.66 0.78
N ARG A 21 -10.50 7.56 1.10
CA ARG A 21 -9.24 7.66 0.37
C ARG A 21 -8.34 6.46 0.59
N VAL A 22 -8.31 5.95 1.81
CA VAL A 22 -7.53 4.75 2.16
C VAL A 22 -8.06 3.54 1.39
N VAL A 23 -9.37 3.32 1.39
CA VAL A 23 -10.01 2.20 0.70
C VAL A 23 -9.81 2.30 -0.82
N VAL A 24 -10.09 3.46 -1.42
CA VAL A 24 -9.91 3.66 -2.86
C VAL A 24 -8.45 3.46 -3.27
N ALA A 25 -7.51 4.00 -2.50
CA ALA A 25 -6.09 3.85 -2.81
C ALA A 25 -5.60 2.40 -2.66
N GLY A 26 -6.09 1.65 -1.65
CA GLY A 26 -5.77 0.24 -1.49
C GLY A 26 -6.28 -0.60 -2.67
N ILE A 27 -7.49 -0.36 -3.12
CA ILE A 27 -8.07 -1.04 -4.29
C ILE A 27 -7.30 -0.68 -5.57
N LEU A 28 -7.03 0.62 -5.80
CA LEU A 28 -6.27 1.07 -6.98
C LEU A 28 -4.83 0.51 -6.99
N LEU A 29 -4.21 0.35 -5.84
CA LEU A 29 -2.89 -0.28 -5.73
C LEU A 29 -2.94 -1.73 -6.24
N GLU A 30 -3.97 -2.50 -5.90
CA GLU A 30 -4.13 -3.87 -6.39
C GLU A 30 -4.32 -3.90 -7.92
N PHE A 31 -5.18 -3.06 -8.45
CA PHE A 31 -5.33 -2.97 -9.91
C PHE A 31 -4.01 -2.58 -10.60
N ALA A 32 -3.25 -1.65 -10.04
CA ALA A 32 -1.94 -1.28 -10.58
C ALA A 32 -0.95 -2.45 -10.52
N LEU A 33 -0.91 -3.19 -9.41
CA LEU A 33 -0.07 -4.39 -9.28
C LEU A 33 -0.45 -5.45 -10.29
N VAL A 34 -1.72 -5.79 -10.41
CA VAL A 34 -2.21 -6.77 -11.40
C VAL A 34 -1.85 -6.33 -12.82
N SER A 35 -2.05 -5.05 -13.15
CA SER A 35 -1.74 -4.50 -14.47
C SER A 35 -0.26 -4.59 -14.85
N VAL A 36 0.64 -4.59 -13.86
CA VAL A 36 2.09 -4.77 -14.08
C VAL A 36 2.48 -6.24 -14.04
N LEU A 37 1.97 -6.99 -13.06
CA LEU A 37 2.44 -8.35 -12.79
C LEU A 37 1.87 -9.39 -13.75
N VAL A 38 0.66 -9.19 -14.29
CA VAL A 38 0.09 -10.09 -15.29
C VAL A 38 0.92 -10.12 -16.57
N PRO A 39 1.31 -8.99 -17.17
CA PRO A 39 2.24 -9.00 -18.31
C PRO A 39 3.61 -9.60 -17.96
N VAL A 40 4.16 -9.31 -16.78
CA VAL A 40 5.44 -9.91 -16.35
C VAL A 40 5.31 -11.42 -16.26
N GLY A 41 4.25 -11.94 -15.67
CA GLY A 41 3.99 -13.38 -15.61
C GLY A 41 3.77 -14.00 -16.98
N ALA A 42 3.10 -13.31 -17.89
CA ALA A 42 2.87 -13.79 -19.26
C ALA A 42 4.17 -13.88 -20.10
N ILE A 43 5.10 -12.96 -19.89
CA ILE A 43 6.36 -12.88 -20.64
C ILE A 43 7.43 -13.80 -20.06
N PHE A 44 7.62 -13.78 -18.74
CA PHE A 44 8.73 -14.43 -18.06
C PHE A 44 8.34 -15.70 -17.30
N GLY A 45 7.07 -16.00 -17.25
CA GLY A 45 6.52 -17.11 -16.49
C GLY A 45 6.01 -16.72 -15.10
N ALA A 46 4.98 -17.43 -14.67
CA ALA A 46 4.39 -17.30 -13.33
C ALA A 46 4.25 -18.69 -12.68
N PRO A 47 4.22 -18.76 -11.33
CA PRO A 47 4.00 -20.01 -10.61
C PRO A 47 2.71 -20.71 -11.05
N PRO A 48 2.65 -22.07 -11.02
CA PRO A 48 1.42 -22.81 -11.27
C PRO A 48 0.28 -22.33 -10.35
N GLY A 49 -0.93 -22.28 -10.88
CA GLY A 49 -2.10 -21.78 -10.14
C GLY A 49 -2.46 -20.32 -10.40
N LEU A 50 -1.60 -19.57 -11.10
CA LEU A 50 -1.91 -18.21 -11.59
C LEU A 50 -2.27 -18.20 -13.10
N GLY A 51 -2.83 -19.29 -13.62
CA GLY A 51 -3.28 -19.38 -15.01
C GLY A 51 -2.14 -19.51 -16.04
N SER A 52 -0.95 -19.93 -15.63
CA SER A 52 0.18 -20.08 -16.53
C SER A 52 0.47 -21.54 -16.87
N ASN A 53 0.47 -21.88 -18.16
CA ASN A 53 0.91 -23.17 -18.71
C ASN A 53 2.46 -23.24 -18.75
N GLN A 54 3.16 -23.19 -17.61
CA GLN A 54 4.55 -22.76 -17.67
C GLN A 54 5.58 -23.81 -17.29
N THR A 55 6.52 -23.99 -18.20
CA THR A 55 7.77 -24.75 -18.03
C THR A 55 8.99 -23.85 -17.80
N GLY A 56 8.80 -22.54 -17.54
CA GLY A 56 9.87 -21.57 -17.44
C GLY A 56 10.37 -21.32 -16.01
N SER A 57 11.46 -20.58 -15.91
CA SER A 57 12.01 -20.11 -14.65
C SER A 57 11.16 -18.97 -14.07
N TYR A 58 10.54 -19.16 -12.93
CA TYR A 58 9.77 -18.13 -12.20
C TYR A 58 10.64 -17.08 -11.52
N ALA A 59 11.95 -17.14 -11.66
CA ALA A 59 12.87 -16.28 -10.92
C ALA A 59 12.57 -14.79 -11.11
N VAL A 60 12.26 -14.37 -12.33
CA VAL A 60 11.91 -12.97 -12.63
C VAL A 60 10.60 -12.60 -11.93
N PHE A 61 9.58 -13.45 -12.00
CA PHE A 61 8.31 -13.21 -11.34
C PHE A 61 8.47 -13.14 -9.82
N LEU A 62 9.19 -14.10 -9.22
CA LEU A 62 9.44 -14.15 -7.78
C LEU A 62 10.22 -12.93 -7.25
N THR A 63 11.00 -12.26 -8.10
CA THR A 63 11.70 -11.03 -7.75
C THR A 63 10.87 -9.79 -8.06
N ALA A 64 10.20 -9.76 -9.22
CA ALA A 64 9.42 -8.61 -9.66
C ALA A 64 8.21 -8.33 -8.76
N VAL A 65 7.55 -9.38 -8.23
CA VAL A 65 6.37 -9.22 -7.37
C VAL A 65 6.69 -8.48 -6.07
N PRO A 66 7.66 -8.91 -5.25
CA PRO A 66 8.02 -8.19 -4.02
C PRO A 66 8.51 -6.77 -4.29
N VAL A 67 9.35 -6.58 -5.31
CA VAL A 67 9.86 -5.25 -5.70
C VAL A 67 8.72 -4.36 -6.18
N GLY A 68 7.84 -4.88 -7.03
CA GLY A 68 6.65 -4.17 -7.48
C GLY A 68 5.73 -3.76 -6.33
N CYS A 69 5.50 -4.66 -5.37
CA CYS A 69 4.71 -4.37 -4.17
C CYS A 69 5.34 -3.26 -3.31
N LEU A 70 6.66 -3.26 -3.15
CA LEU A 70 7.37 -2.22 -2.41
C LEU A 70 7.27 -0.86 -3.13
N VAL A 71 7.59 -0.82 -4.43
CA VAL A 71 7.63 0.43 -5.22
C VAL A 71 6.24 1.02 -5.41
N LEU A 72 5.29 0.22 -5.90
CA LEU A 72 3.92 0.69 -6.10
C LEU A 72 3.22 1.00 -4.77
N GLY A 73 3.50 0.22 -3.72
CA GLY A 73 3.06 0.51 -2.36
C GLY A 73 3.59 1.87 -1.88
N TYR A 74 4.88 2.16 -2.06
CA TYR A 74 5.46 3.44 -1.74
C TYR A 74 4.76 4.60 -2.47
N LEU A 75 4.54 4.47 -3.77
CA LEU A 75 3.85 5.48 -4.57
C LEU A 75 2.41 5.70 -4.09
N ALA A 76 1.68 4.61 -3.81
CA ALA A 76 0.30 4.68 -3.31
C ALA A 76 0.23 5.38 -1.94
N GLY A 77 1.09 5.00 -1.00
CA GLY A 77 1.21 5.65 0.31
C GLY A 77 1.51 7.13 0.19
N TRP A 78 2.51 7.50 -0.63
CA TRP A 78 2.87 8.88 -0.89
C TRP A 78 1.73 9.70 -1.54
N MET A 79 1.03 9.13 -2.52
CA MET A 79 -0.10 9.81 -3.18
C MET A 79 -1.25 10.11 -2.23
N VAL A 80 -1.57 9.17 -1.32
CA VAL A 80 -2.66 9.37 -0.35
C VAL A 80 -2.33 10.48 0.62
N VAL A 81 -1.10 10.49 1.14
CA VAL A 81 -0.72 11.45 2.19
C VAL A 81 -0.48 12.86 1.68
N ARG A 82 -0.20 13.08 0.40
CA ARG A 82 -0.07 14.43 -0.19
C ARG A 82 -1.29 15.34 0.04
N ARG A 83 -2.45 14.75 0.30
CA ARG A 83 -3.72 15.48 0.50
C ARG A 83 -4.28 15.32 1.91
N VAL A 84 -3.44 14.91 2.86
CA VAL A 84 -3.81 14.72 4.26
C VAL A 84 -2.93 15.63 5.11
N SER A 85 -3.50 16.20 6.18
CA SER A 85 -2.82 17.15 7.06
C SER A 85 -2.17 16.51 8.28
N ALA A 86 -2.49 15.25 8.59
CA ALA A 86 -1.97 14.55 9.77
C ALA A 86 -2.07 13.03 9.62
N HIS A 87 -1.42 12.29 10.54
CA HIS A 87 -1.40 10.82 10.57
C HIS A 87 -0.89 10.17 9.27
N PHE A 88 0.15 10.74 8.66
CA PHE A 88 0.71 10.28 7.39
C PHE A 88 1.08 8.80 7.40
N VAL A 89 1.82 8.35 8.42
CA VAL A 89 2.25 6.96 8.58
C VAL A 89 1.05 6.02 8.73
N ALA A 90 0.05 6.42 9.54
CA ALA A 90 -1.16 5.63 9.74
C ALA A 90 -1.98 5.49 8.44
N HIS A 91 -2.08 6.54 7.63
CA HIS A 91 -2.74 6.46 6.34
C HIS A 91 -2.01 5.51 5.39
N GLY A 92 -0.67 5.58 5.31
CA GLY A 92 0.13 4.66 4.50
C GLY A 92 -0.04 3.21 4.95
N LEU A 93 0.07 2.95 6.26
CA LEU A 93 -0.15 1.63 6.84
C LEU A 93 -1.52 1.06 6.47
N LEU A 94 -2.58 1.86 6.66
CA LEU A 94 -3.95 1.44 6.37
C LEU A 94 -4.19 1.15 4.89
N VAL A 95 -3.56 1.92 3.98
CA VAL A 95 -3.60 1.61 2.53
C VAL A 95 -3.02 0.23 2.25
N GLY A 96 -1.86 -0.10 2.84
CA GLY A 96 -1.24 -1.41 2.69
C GLY A 96 -2.09 -2.54 3.26
N VAL A 97 -2.71 -2.34 4.42
CA VAL A 97 -3.61 -3.32 5.05
C VAL A 97 -4.86 -3.53 4.19
N VAL A 98 -5.50 -2.47 3.70
CA VAL A 98 -6.68 -2.57 2.83
C VAL A 98 -6.34 -3.27 1.52
N ALA A 99 -5.21 -2.93 0.89
CA ALA A 99 -4.75 -3.60 -0.32
C ALA A 99 -4.52 -5.10 -0.08
N THR A 100 -3.86 -5.47 1.01
CA THR A 100 -3.67 -6.87 1.39
C THR A 100 -4.99 -7.60 1.62
N ALA A 101 -5.93 -7.00 2.34
CA ALA A 101 -7.24 -7.58 2.57
C ALA A 101 -8.02 -7.77 1.26
N PHE A 102 -8.00 -6.77 0.38
CA PHE A 102 -8.63 -6.86 -0.94
C PHE A 102 -7.98 -7.96 -1.80
N TYR A 103 -6.65 -8.06 -1.80
CA TYR A 103 -5.94 -9.13 -2.49
C TYR A 103 -6.37 -10.52 -1.99
N LEU A 104 -6.44 -10.72 -0.67
CA LEU A 104 -6.88 -12.00 -0.09
C LEU A 104 -8.30 -12.38 -0.51
N VAL A 105 -9.21 -11.41 -0.50
CA VAL A 105 -10.60 -11.64 -0.95
C VAL A 105 -10.62 -12.01 -2.43
N MET A 106 -9.96 -11.22 -3.29
CA MET A 106 -9.97 -11.45 -4.74
C MET A 106 -9.33 -12.79 -5.11
N THR A 107 -8.18 -13.13 -4.52
CA THR A 107 -7.53 -14.42 -4.79
C THR A 107 -8.33 -15.61 -4.29
N SER A 108 -9.05 -15.47 -3.16
CA SER A 108 -9.94 -16.51 -2.67
C SER A 108 -11.14 -16.77 -3.57
N LEU A 109 -11.62 -15.72 -4.27
CA LEU A 109 -12.76 -15.81 -5.19
C LEU A 109 -12.37 -16.37 -6.56
N VAL A 110 -11.14 -16.12 -7.02
CA VAL A 110 -10.69 -16.42 -8.40
C VAL A 110 -9.81 -17.67 -8.46
N ALA A 111 -9.34 -18.19 -7.32
CA ALA A 111 -8.46 -19.36 -7.30
C ALA A 111 -9.09 -20.58 -7.97
N GLU A 112 -8.42 -21.14 -8.99
CA GLU A 112 -8.79 -22.42 -9.57
C GLU A 112 -8.64 -23.52 -8.51
N GLY A 113 -9.72 -24.27 -8.24
CA GLY A 113 -9.80 -25.20 -7.11
C GLY A 113 -10.33 -24.59 -5.82
N GLY A 114 -10.73 -23.31 -5.84
CA GLY A 114 -11.43 -22.63 -4.75
C GLY A 114 -10.58 -22.31 -3.53
N LEU A 115 -11.23 -22.15 -2.40
CA LEU A 115 -10.63 -21.74 -1.13
C LEU A 115 -9.46 -22.63 -0.65
N PRO A 116 -9.48 -23.98 -0.78
CA PRO A 116 -8.35 -24.80 -0.36
C PRO A 116 -7.03 -24.47 -1.08
N THR A 117 -7.09 -24.19 -2.39
CA THR A 117 -5.93 -23.82 -3.20
C THR A 117 -5.41 -22.44 -2.81
N ALA A 118 -6.31 -21.47 -2.56
CA ALA A 118 -5.94 -20.16 -2.05
C ALA A 118 -5.24 -20.24 -0.69
N ILE A 119 -5.75 -21.05 0.24
CA ILE A 119 -5.14 -21.23 1.57
C ILE A 119 -3.74 -21.85 1.45
N ALA A 120 -3.55 -22.83 0.57
CA ALA A 120 -2.24 -23.43 0.34
C ALA A 120 -1.20 -22.39 -0.15
N ALA A 121 -1.62 -21.50 -1.06
CA ALA A 121 -0.77 -20.40 -1.51
C ALA A 121 -0.41 -19.41 -0.38
N TYR A 122 -1.34 -19.15 0.54
CA TYR A 122 -1.12 -18.26 1.70
C TYR A 122 -0.14 -18.86 2.73
N GLY A 123 0.07 -20.18 2.73
CA GLY A 123 1.04 -20.84 3.59
C GLY A 123 2.51 -20.61 3.21
N THR A 124 2.79 -19.93 2.12
CA THR A 124 4.17 -19.74 1.63
C THR A 124 4.86 -18.51 2.25
N VAL A 125 6.16 -18.65 2.56
CA VAL A 125 6.99 -17.53 3.03
C VAL A 125 7.02 -16.39 2.01
N HIS A 126 7.10 -16.73 0.73
CA HIS A 126 7.10 -15.75 -0.36
C HIS A 126 5.84 -14.87 -0.36
N PHE A 127 4.69 -15.48 -0.13
CA PHE A 127 3.43 -14.76 -0.01
C PHE A 127 3.50 -13.70 1.10
N TRP A 128 3.86 -14.10 2.32
CA TRP A 128 3.93 -13.18 3.46
C TRP A 128 5.00 -12.12 3.31
N ALA A 129 6.17 -12.46 2.77
CA ALA A 129 7.20 -11.49 2.45
C ALA A 129 6.68 -10.40 1.51
N THR A 130 5.91 -10.79 0.49
CA THR A 130 5.28 -9.85 -0.46
C THR A 130 4.27 -8.94 0.22
N GLN A 131 3.41 -9.46 1.12
CA GLN A 131 2.45 -8.64 1.86
C GLN A 131 3.14 -7.66 2.81
N VAL A 132 4.17 -8.12 3.51
CA VAL A 132 4.99 -7.25 4.40
C VAL A 132 5.64 -6.13 3.60
N LEU A 133 6.24 -6.42 2.45
CA LEU A 133 6.86 -5.40 1.59
C LEU A 133 5.84 -4.40 1.03
N ARG A 134 4.64 -4.85 0.71
CA ARG A 134 3.51 -4.00 0.31
C ARG A 134 3.16 -3.00 1.40
N ILE A 135 2.90 -3.50 2.62
CA ILE A 135 2.56 -2.67 3.78
C ILE A 135 3.72 -1.72 4.12
N ALA A 136 4.96 -2.23 4.12
CA ALA A 136 6.15 -1.43 4.36
C ALA A 136 6.31 -0.32 3.32
N GLY A 137 6.14 -0.61 2.03
CA GLY A 137 6.16 0.38 0.95
C GLY A 137 5.16 1.50 1.19
N CYS A 138 3.89 1.16 1.44
CA CYS A 138 2.85 2.15 1.72
C CYS A 138 3.17 3.01 2.97
N THR A 139 3.69 2.38 4.01
CA THR A 139 4.06 3.07 5.26
C THR A 139 5.23 4.02 5.07
N LEU A 140 6.27 3.58 4.33
CA LEU A 140 7.43 4.41 3.98
C LEU A 140 7.02 5.60 3.11
N GLY A 141 6.15 5.40 2.13
CA GLY A 141 5.62 6.49 1.31
C GLY A 141 4.93 7.57 2.15
N GLY A 142 4.18 7.15 3.18
CA GLY A 142 3.57 8.06 4.16
C GLY A 142 4.60 8.75 5.06
N GLY A 143 5.59 8.00 5.57
CA GLY A 143 6.61 8.50 6.51
C GLY A 143 7.52 9.55 5.89
N LEU A 144 8.09 9.28 4.73
CA LEU A 144 9.01 10.19 4.04
C LEU A 144 8.32 11.49 3.58
N HIS A 145 7.02 11.46 3.32
CA HIS A 145 6.27 12.68 3.06
C HIS A 145 6.21 13.59 4.28
N ARG A 146 6.03 13.02 5.49
CA ARG A 146 6.05 13.76 6.75
C ARG A 146 7.36 14.50 6.97
N GLU A 147 8.48 13.84 6.77
CA GLU A 147 9.81 14.44 6.96
C GLU A 147 10.02 15.65 6.06
N ARG A 148 9.72 15.52 4.77
CA ARG A 148 9.82 16.62 3.81
C ARG A 148 8.91 17.81 4.16
N GLU A 149 7.73 17.56 4.69
CA GLU A 149 6.82 18.63 5.10
C GLU A 149 7.32 19.36 6.35
N VAL A 150 7.93 18.65 7.30
CA VAL A 150 8.57 19.24 8.48
C VAL A 150 9.75 20.12 8.07
N GLU A 151 10.63 19.62 7.20
CA GLU A 151 11.78 20.37 6.69
C GLU A 151 11.35 21.67 5.98
N ARG A 152 10.31 21.59 5.12
CA ARG A 152 9.78 22.77 4.43
C ARG A 152 9.21 23.82 5.38
N ARG A 153 8.58 23.39 6.47
CA ARG A 153 8.07 24.32 7.49
C ARG A 153 9.20 24.97 8.26
N SER A 154 10.23 24.22 8.63
CA SER A 154 11.42 24.76 9.31
C SER A 154 12.14 25.81 8.45
N ALA A 155 12.32 25.55 7.17
CA ALA A 155 12.94 26.46 6.22
C ALA A 155 12.17 27.76 5.95
N ARG A 156 10.88 27.83 6.30
CA ARG A 156 10.04 29.05 6.14
C ARG A 156 10.03 29.93 7.38
N VAL A 157 10.51 29.44 8.50
CA VAL A 157 10.48 30.15 9.81
C VAL A 157 11.84 30.73 10.15
N GLY A 158 12.94 30.21 9.56
CA GLY A 158 14.30 30.76 9.66
C GLY A 158 14.57 31.75 8.54
#